data_475be379165f14fa49f9145275462076
#
_entry.id   475be379165f14fa49f9145275462076
#
_cell.length_a   1.000
_cell.length_b   1.000
_cell.length_c   1.000
_cell.angle_alpha   90.00
_cell.angle_beta   90.00
_cell.angle_gamma   90.00
#
_symmetry.space_group_name_H-M   'P 1'
#
loop_
_entity.id
_entity.type
_entity.pdbx_description
1 polymer ?
#
loop_
_entity_poly.entity_id
_entity_poly.type
_entity_poly.pdbx_seq_one_letter_code
_entity_poly.pdbx_strand_id
1 'polypeptide(L)'
;MGKLVLPNLQGKQMGQVIVTLTVTNRIDQVLAQRGFISPEEVRFYTLDNVLVDTGGTLLCLPASIISQLGLVQGGEAQVETAAGVQQGRIFRDVELSIAERQGTFDCLELTEVPYALLGVTPMEVLGLEPDFKNRKLRIDS
;
A
#
# COMPACT_ATOMS: atom_id res chain seq x y z
N MET A 1 8.91 5.71 16.49
CA MET A 1 8.34 4.76 15.56
C MET A 1 9.27 3.56 15.42
N GLY A 2 8.73 2.37 15.44
CA GLY A 2 9.53 1.15 15.33
C GLY A 2 10.08 0.91 13.94
N LYS A 3 10.84 -0.16 13.80
CA LYS A 3 11.34 -0.61 12.50
C LYS A 3 10.23 -1.31 11.75
N LEU A 4 10.20 -1.10 10.44
CA LEU A 4 9.34 -1.85 9.54
C LEU A 4 10.09 -3.10 9.09
N VAL A 5 9.39 -4.21 8.99
CA VAL A 5 9.98 -5.49 8.58
C VAL A 5 9.31 -5.94 7.29
N LEU A 6 10.12 -6.19 6.27
CA LEU A 6 9.61 -6.73 5.02
C LEU A 6 9.56 -8.26 5.10
N PRO A 7 8.55 -8.88 4.48
CA PRO A 7 8.42 -10.33 4.52
C PRO A 7 9.51 -11.03 3.71
N ASN A 8 9.80 -12.26 4.07
CA ASN A 8 10.65 -13.12 3.28
C ASN A 8 9.81 -13.69 2.13
N LEU A 9 10.06 -13.20 0.93
CA LEU A 9 9.30 -13.57 -0.25
C LEU A 9 9.95 -14.67 -1.08
N GLN A 10 11.06 -15.22 -0.58
CA GLN A 10 11.72 -16.33 -1.25
C GLN A 10 11.09 -17.65 -0.84
N GLY A 11 10.99 -18.56 -1.79
CA GLY A 11 10.46 -19.88 -1.56
C GLY A 11 8.94 -19.92 -1.53
N LYS A 12 8.41 -21.08 -1.20
CA LYS A 12 6.98 -21.31 -1.16
C LYS A 12 6.36 -20.62 0.02
N GLN A 13 5.32 -19.84 -0.27
CA GLN A 13 4.52 -19.18 0.74
C GLN A 13 3.16 -19.87 0.79
N MET A 14 3.01 -20.77 1.74
CA MET A 14 1.72 -21.43 1.95
C MET A 14 0.72 -20.44 2.50
N GLY A 15 -0.50 -20.41 1.93
CA GLY A 15 -1.55 -19.57 2.45
C GLY A 15 -1.40 -18.08 2.16
N GLN A 16 -0.64 -17.72 1.12
CA GLN A 16 -0.57 -16.31 0.72
C GLN A 16 -1.94 -15.78 0.33
N VAL A 17 -2.20 -14.53 0.72
CA VAL A 17 -3.38 -13.79 0.27
C VAL A 17 -2.91 -12.70 -0.68
N ILE A 18 -3.37 -12.75 -1.91
CA ILE A 18 -3.05 -11.78 -2.96
C ILE A 18 -4.35 -11.11 -3.36
N VAL A 19 -4.34 -9.77 -3.40
CA VAL A 19 -5.56 -9.01 -3.63
C VAL A 19 -5.34 -7.96 -4.72
N THR A 20 -6.45 -7.51 -5.30
CA THR A 20 -6.50 -6.38 -6.22
C THR A 20 -6.97 -5.17 -5.45
N LEU A 21 -6.29 -4.05 -5.63
CA LEU A 21 -6.69 -2.78 -5.04
C LEU A 21 -6.33 -1.62 -5.97
N THR A 22 -6.92 -0.47 -5.72
CA THR A 22 -6.61 0.74 -6.47
C THR A 22 -6.00 1.77 -5.53
N VAL A 23 -4.92 2.39 -5.98
CA VAL A 23 -4.27 3.49 -5.27
C VAL A 23 -4.43 4.76 -6.09
N THR A 24 -4.76 5.86 -5.43
CA THR A 24 -5.07 7.13 -6.09
C THR A 24 -4.35 8.26 -5.36
N ASN A 25 -3.90 9.25 -6.10
CA ASN A 25 -3.37 10.47 -5.49
C ASN A 25 -4.52 11.23 -4.82
N ARG A 26 -4.55 11.25 -3.49
CA ARG A 26 -5.65 11.87 -2.73
C ARG A 26 -5.74 13.37 -2.97
N ILE A 27 -4.60 14.05 -3.14
CA ILE A 27 -4.59 15.49 -3.40
C ILE A 27 -5.25 15.78 -4.76
N ASP A 28 -4.94 14.98 -5.78
CA ASP A 28 -5.61 15.11 -7.08
C ASP A 28 -7.13 14.98 -6.94
N GLN A 29 -7.59 14.00 -6.15
CA GLN A 29 -9.03 13.81 -5.92
C GLN A 29 -9.67 15.04 -5.32
N VAL A 30 -9.03 15.61 -4.31
CA VAL A 30 -9.56 16.81 -3.64
C VAL A 30 -9.59 17.98 -4.63
N LEU A 31 -8.54 18.16 -5.42
CA LEU A 31 -8.50 19.23 -6.43
C LEU A 31 -9.59 19.06 -7.47
N ALA A 32 -9.84 17.83 -7.91
CA ALA A 32 -10.92 17.56 -8.86
C ALA A 32 -12.29 17.81 -8.23
N GLN A 33 -12.51 17.36 -6.99
CA GLN A 33 -13.76 17.60 -6.27
C GLN A 33 -14.06 19.08 -6.09
N ARG A 34 -13.02 19.89 -5.96
CA ARG A 34 -13.15 21.34 -5.78
C ARG A 34 -13.09 22.11 -7.09
N GLY A 35 -13.02 21.43 -8.22
CA GLY A 35 -13.05 22.06 -9.54
C GLY A 35 -11.76 22.68 -10.02
N PHE A 36 -10.63 22.42 -9.36
CA PHE A 36 -9.33 22.95 -9.78
C PHE A 36 -8.69 22.20 -10.94
N ILE A 37 -8.99 20.90 -11.03
CA ILE A 37 -8.56 20.06 -12.14
C ILE A 37 -9.75 19.23 -12.61
N SER A 38 -9.66 18.65 -13.80
CA SER A 38 -10.72 17.77 -14.29
C SER A 38 -10.60 16.38 -13.66
N PRO A 39 -11.70 15.61 -13.58
CA PRO A 39 -11.63 14.24 -13.06
C PRO A 39 -10.64 13.35 -13.80
N GLU A 40 -10.45 13.59 -15.11
CA GLU A 40 -9.51 12.80 -15.92
C GLU A 40 -8.04 13.05 -15.55
N GLU A 41 -7.76 14.13 -14.84
CA GLU A 41 -6.40 14.45 -14.40
C GLU A 41 -6.01 13.76 -13.08
N VAL A 42 -6.95 13.09 -12.42
CA VAL A 42 -6.68 12.38 -11.18
C VAL A 42 -5.84 11.13 -11.47
N ARG A 43 -4.66 11.06 -10.87
CA ARG A 43 -3.74 9.94 -11.08
C ARG A 43 -4.12 8.77 -10.19
N PHE A 44 -4.19 7.60 -10.78
CA PHE A 44 -4.51 6.38 -10.05
C PHE A 44 -3.85 5.18 -10.72
N TYR A 45 -3.80 4.06 -10.01
CA TYR A 45 -3.26 2.82 -10.55
C TYR A 45 -3.95 1.63 -9.86
N THR A 46 -4.38 0.65 -10.67
CA THR A 46 -4.95 -0.59 -10.13
C THR A 46 -3.86 -1.65 -10.11
N LEU A 47 -3.68 -2.25 -8.94
CA LEU A 47 -2.66 -3.25 -8.68
C LEU A 47 -3.34 -4.61 -8.48
N ASP A 48 -2.91 -5.61 -9.26
CA ASP A 48 -3.52 -6.95 -9.22
C ASP A 48 -2.78 -7.93 -8.31
N ASN A 49 -1.55 -7.62 -7.93
CA ASN A 49 -0.66 -8.58 -7.24
C ASN A 49 -0.21 -8.03 -5.90
N VAL A 50 -1.14 -7.53 -5.10
CA VAL A 50 -0.79 -6.99 -3.79
C VAL A 50 -0.79 -8.12 -2.78
N LEU A 51 0.36 -8.33 -2.15
CA LEU A 51 0.50 -9.37 -1.12
C LEU A 51 0.06 -8.82 0.24
N VAL A 52 -0.83 -9.54 0.89
CA VAL A 52 -1.22 -9.23 2.27
C VAL A 52 -0.08 -9.64 3.20
N ASP A 53 0.40 -8.70 4.01
CA ASP A 53 1.56 -8.88 4.88
C ASP A 53 1.19 -8.53 6.33
N THR A 54 0.82 -9.55 7.11
CA THR A 54 0.45 -9.34 8.52
C THR A 54 1.64 -9.04 9.42
N GLY A 55 2.85 -9.24 8.92
CA GLY A 55 4.06 -8.84 9.64
C GLY A 55 4.46 -7.39 9.41
N GLY A 56 3.86 -6.74 8.41
CA GLY A 56 4.14 -5.35 8.07
C GLY A 56 3.07 -4.41 8.59
N THR A 57 3.43 -3.15 8.74
CA THR A 57 2.55 -2.13 9.31
C THR A 57 1.85 -1.30 8.23
N LEU A 58 2.59 -0.89 7.20
CA LEU A 58 2.13 0.10 6.24
C LEU A 58 1.75 -0.53 4.90
N LEU A 59 1.04 0.25 4.11
CA LEU A 59 0.97 0.02 2.68
C LEU A 59 2.36 0.27 2.09
N CYS A 60 2.86 -0.65 1.28
CA CYS A 60 4.15 -0.50 0.62
C CYS A 60 3.94 -0.56 -0.89
N LEU A 61 4.48 0.41 -1.61
CA LEU A 61 4.30 0.52 -3.06
C LEU A 61 5.64 0.55 -3.77
N PRO A 62 5.75 -0.07 -4.95
CA PRO A 62 6.95 0.08 -5.77
C PRO A 62 7.22 1.54 -6.11
N ALA A 63 8.50 1.89 -6.21
CA ALA A 63 8.92 3.26 -6.52
C ALA A 63 8.29 3.77 -7.82
N SER A 64 8.14 2.91 -8.82
CA SER A 64 7.54 3.28 -10.11
C SER A 64 6.08 3.72 -9.96
N ILE A 65 5.33 3.06 -9.10
CA ILE A 65 3.92 3.41 -8.86
C ILE A 65 3.83 4.74 -8.11
N ILE A 66 4.67 4.93 -7.11
CA ILE A 66 4.73 6.20 -6.36
C ILE A 66 5.03 7.36 -7.31
N SER A 67 5.98 7.16 -8.23
CA SER A 67 6.34 8.16 -9.24
C SER A 67 5.17 8.46 -10.17
N GLN A 68 4.49 7.43 -10.67
CA GLN A 68 3.33 7.61 -11.55
C GLN A 68 2.19 8.34 -10.86
N LEU A 69 1.98 8.09 -9.57
CA LEU A 69 0.97 8.79 -8.79
C LEU A 69 1.37 10.21 -8.43
N GLY A 70 2.66 10.55 -8.54
CA GLY A 70 3.14 11.87 -8.17
C GLY A 70 3.00 12.17 -6.68
N LEU A 71 3.15 11.18 -5.84
CA LEU A 71 3.03 11.36 -4.39
C LEU A 71 4.19 12.18 -3.84
N VAL A 72 3.94 12.88 -2.73
CA VAL A 72 4.93 13.76 -2.09
C VAL A 72 5.56 13.03 -0.91
N GLN A 73 6.88 13.07 -0.82
CA GLN A 73 7.59 12.48 0.31
C GLN A 73 7.30 13.27 1.57
N GLY A 74 6.91 12.55 2.64
CA GLY A 74 6.56 13.14 3.92
C GLY A 74 7.43 12.71 5.08
N GLY A 75 8.48 11.92 4.81
CA GLY A 75 9.37 11.46 5.87
C GLY A 75 10.17 10.25 5.47
N GLU A 76 10.85 9.70 6.46
CA GLU A 76 11.65 8.50 6.30
C GLU A 76 11.42 7.57 7.49
N ALA A 77 11.70 6.29 7.30
CA ALA A 77 11.61 5.29 8.36
C ALA A 77 12.72 4.27 8.18
N GLN A 78 13.13 3.65 9.29
CA GLN A 78 14.05 2.53 9.21
C GLN A 78 13.28 1.27 8.82
N VAL A 79 13.81 0.53 7.85
CA VAL A 79 13.21 -0.68 7.34
C VAL A 79 14.17 -1.83 7.53
N GLU A 80 13.73 -2.90 8.16
CA GLU A 80 14.51 -4.11 8.32
C GLU A 80 14.29 -5.02 7.13
N THR A 81 15.37 -5.31 6.39
CA THR A 81 15.32 -6.13 5.18
C THR A 81 16.28 -7.31 5.31
N ALA A 82 16.25 -8.22 4.35
CA ALA A 82 17.21 -9.33 4.30
C ALA A 82 18.67 -8.84 4.22
N ALA A 83 18.90 -7.65 3.70
CA ALA A 83 20.23 -7.04 3.59
C ALA A 83 20.57 -6.16 4.79
N GLY A 84 19.78 -6.19 5.87
CA GLY A 84 19.98 -5.38 7.06
C GLY A 84 19.01 -4.22 7.16
N VAL A 85 19.29 -3.29 8.07
CA VAL A 85 18.47 -2.12 8.29
C VAL A 85 18.80 -1.06 7.25
N GLN A 86 17.78 -0.57 6.56
CA GLN A 86 17.91 0.46 5.53
C GLN A 86 16.96 1.61 5.82
N GLN A 87 17.26 2.78 5.24
CA GLN A 87 16.39 3.94 5.32
C GLN A 87 15.37 3.86 4.20
N GLY A 88 14.09 3.90 4.54
CA GLY A 88 13.00 3.92 3.57
C GLY A 88 12.33 5.28 3.52
N ARG A 89 11.80 5.64 2.35
CA ARG A 89 11.07 6.89 2.17
C ARG A 89 9.58 6.67 2.36
N ILE A 90 8.95 7.57 3.10
CA ILE A 90 7.50 7.56 3.33
C ILE A 90 6.87 8.62 2.44
N PHE A 91 5.84 8.26 1.72
CA PHE A 91 5.05 9.16 0.87
C PHE A 91 3.66 9.30 1.44
N ARG A 92 3.03 10.46 1.21
CA ARG A 92 1.79 10.83 1.86
C ARG A 92 0.62 10.86 0.88
N ASP A 93 -0.58 10.81 1.46
CA ASP A 93 -1.83 11.13 0.79
C ASP A 93 -2.14 10.21 -0.38
N VAL A 94 -1.99 8.91 -0.13
CA VAL A 94 -2.46 7.90 -1.08
C VAL A 94 -3.81 7.37 -0.61
N GLU A 95 -4.79 7.42 -1.49
CA GLU A 95 -6.07 6.78 -1.20
C GLU A 95 -6.02 5.33 -1.65
N LEU A 96 -6.35 4.45 -0.73
CA LEU A 96 -6.44 3.03 -0.97
C LEU A 96 -7.91 2.65 -1.10
N SER A 97 -8.26 2.01 -2.20
CA SER A 97 -9.61 1.51 -2.43
C SER A 97 -9.56 0.00 -2.67
N ILE A 98 -10.31 -0.74 -1.87
CA ILE A 98 -10.38 -2.19 -1.98
C ILE A 98 -11.77 -2.65 -1.52
N ALA A 99 -12.44 -3.47 -2.34
CA ALA A 99 -13.72 -4.10 -2.00
C ALA A 99 -14.74 -3.10 -1.41
N GLU A 100 -14.94 -1.97 -2.04
CA GLU A 100 -15.86 -0.90 -1.63
C GLU A 100 -15.46 -0.16 -0.35
N ARG A 101 -14.30 -0.47 0.21
CA ARG A 101 -13.72 0.25 1.34
C ARG A 101 -12.63 1.17 0.83
N GLN A 102 -12.51 2.34 1.43
CA GLN A 102 -11.49 3.30 1.03
C GLN A 102 -11.04 4.15 2.21
N GLY A 103 -9.78 4.55 2.16
CA GLY A 103 -9.18 5.39 3.16
C GLY A 103 -7.88 5.99 2.67
N THR A 104 -7.42 7.03 3.35
CA THR A 104 -6.18 7.73 3.00
C THR A 104 -5.07 7.32 3.95
N PHE A 105 -3.90 6.97 3.39
CA PHE A 105 -2.78 6.44 4.14
C PHE A 105 -1.48 7.02 3.64
N ASP A 106 -0.45 6.89 4.48
CA ASP A 106 0.93 7.02 4.03
C ASP A 106 1.39 5.67 3.49
N CYS A 107 2.40 5.68 2.64
CA CYS A 107 2.97 4.45 2.12
C CYS A 107 4.49 4.48 2.17
N LEU A 108 5.08 3.29 2.26
CA LEU A 108 6.53 3.10 2.20
C LEU A 108 6.92 2.78 0.77
N GLU A 109 7.98 3.41 0.28
CA GLU A 109 8.54 3.12 -1.03
C GLU A 109 9.35 1.83 -1.00
N LEU A 110 9.09 0.95 -1.97
CA LEU A 110 9.89 -0.25 -2.19
C LEU A 110 10.72 -0.06 -3.45
N THR A 111 12.05 -0.16 -3.32
CA THR A 111 12.97 0.05 -4.44
C THR A 111 13.42 -1.25 -5.10
N GLU A 112 13.37 -2.36 -4.37
CA GLU A 112 13.91 -3.65 -4.85
C GLU A 112 12.82 -4.69 -5.12
N VAL A 113 11.59 -4.41 -4.74
CA VAL A 113 10.48 -5.35 -4.85
C VAL A 113 9.49 -4.79 -5.86
N PRO A 114 9.11 -5.55 -6.91
CA PRO A 114 8.25 -5.02 -7.98
C PRO A 114 6.75 -5.11 -7.68
N TYR A 115 6.36 -5.55 -6.51
CA TYR A 115 4.94 -5.69 -6.14
C TYR A 115 4.67 -4.99 -4.82
N ALA A 116 3.40 -4.66 -4.60
CA ALA A 116 2.96 -3.93 -3.42
C ALA A 116 2.68 -4.88 -2.26
N LEU A 117 2.77 -4.33 -1.04
CA LEU A 117 2.45 -5.05 0.20
C LEU A 117 1.37 -4.29 0.95
N LEU A 118 0.39 -5.01 1.45
CA LEU A 118 -0.69 -4.45 2.26
C LEU A 118 -0.49 -4.85 3.72
N GLY A 119 -0.08 -3.89 4.54
CA GLY A 119 0.21 -4.13 5.95
C GLY A 119 -1.01 -4.04 6.84
N VAL A 120 -0.79 -4.21 8.14
CA VAL A 120 -1.85 -4.33 9.14
C VAL A 120 -2.65 -3.06 9.33
N THR A 121 -2.00 -1.89 9.34
CA THR A 121 -2.71 -0.64 9.64
C THR A 121 -3.82 -0.33 8.65
N PRO A 122 -3.58 -0.34 7.32
CA PRO A 122 -4.69 -0.12 6.41
C PRO A 122 -5.76 -1.20 6.50
N MET A 123 -5.40 -2.45 6.74
CA MET A 123 -6.41 -3.50 6.91
C MET A 123 -7.31 -3.24 8.11
N GLU A 124 -6.72 -2.86 9.24
CA GLU A 124 -7.49 -2.56 10.45
C GLU A 124 -8.42 -1.37 10.24
N VAL A 125 -7.90 -0.30 9.65
CA VAL A 125 -8.71 0.92 9.41
C VAL A 125 -9.88 0.61 8.48
N LEU A 126 -9.66 -0.21 7.45
CA LEU A 126 -10.69 -0.54 6.48
C LEU A 126 -11.59 -1.71 6.88
N GLY A 127 -11.34 -2.31 8.04
CA GLY A 127 -12.13 -3.45 8.50
C GLY A 127 -11.94 -4.68 7.64
N LEU A 128 -10.70 -4.94 7.24
CA LEU A 128 -10.34 -6.09 6.42
C LEU A 128 -9.60 -7.12 7.25
N GLU A 129 -9.96 -8.38 7.09
CA GLU A 129 -9.35 -9.47 7.83
C GLU A 129 -8.87 -10.55 6.85
N PRO A 130 -7.58 -10.91 6.88
CA PRO A 130 -7.08 -11.94 5.97
C PRO A 130 -7.52 -13.33 6.42
N ASP A 131 -7.96 -14.11 5.45
CA ASP A 131 -8.31 -15.52 5.61
C ASP A 131 -7.29 -16.34 4.83
N PHE A 132 -6.24 -16.79 5.52
CA PHE A 132 -5.14 -17.52 4.87
C PHE A 132 -5.57 -18.91 4.41
N LYS A 133 -6.53 -19.50 5.07
CA LYS A 133 -7.04 -20.82 4.69
C LYS A 133 -7.70 -20.76 3.30
N ASN A 134 -8.52 -19.74 3.08
CA ASN A 134 -9.24 -19.57 1.82
C ASN A 134 -8.56 -18.58 0.89
N ARG A 135 -7.40 -18.04 1.26
CA ARG A 135 -6.57 -17.13 0.46
C ARG A 135 -7.33 -15.89 -0.03
N LYS A 136 -8.04 -15.24 0.87
CA LYS A 136 -8.80 -14.03 0.54
C LYS A 136 -8.87 -13.08 1.72
N LEU A 137 -9.27 -11.83 1.44
CA LEU A 137 -9.63 -10.89 2.48
C LEU A 137 -11.13 -10.98 2.74
N ARG A 138 -11.51 -10.93 4.01
CA ARG A 138 -12.90 -10.81 4.41
C ARG A 138 -13.14 -9.38 4.90
N ILE A 139 -14.35 -8.90 4.67
CA ILE A 139 -14.78 -7.59 5.16
C ILE A 139 -15.51 -7.80 6.48
N ASP A 140 -15.05 -7.12 7.51
CA ASP A 140 -15.72 -7.10 8.81
C ASP A 140 -17.08 -6.43 8.65
N SER A 141 -18.08 -7.04 9.19
CA SER A 141 -19.44 -6.50 9.17
C SER A 141 -19.75 -5.67 10.42
#